data_a0d1b29e36c36d4e0b0572486be922b3
#
_entry.id   a0d1b29e36c36d4e0b0572486be922b3
#
_cell.length_a   1.000
_cell.length_b   1.000
_cell.length_c   1.000
_cell.angle_alpha   90.00
_cell.angle_beta   90.00
_cell.angle_gamma   90.00
#
_symmetry.space_group_name_H-M   'P 1'
#
loop_
_entity.id
_entity.type
_entity.pdbx_description
1 polymer ?
#
loop_
_entity_poly.entity_id
_entity_poly.type
_entity_poly.pdbx_seq_one_letter_code
_entity_poly.pdbx_strand_id
1 'polypeptide(L)'
;MYQRMLFLMILDAMFTVLASFAAIFIRMEFKIDWWVWNNYLEIVGIDILITLVVYYVFRLYKSMWRYASIVEARRLLLAVICSDFFRMLLYVFVLKVELPRSWYILEPCMLLILSSTLRFLYRGMRSMKNDSPLFEQDKHLINVMIIGAGEAGNMLLREIKRSSHLLMKVVCFIDDDPLKQGYYMNDVPIA
;
A
#
# COMPACT_ATOMS: atom_id res chain seq x y z
N MET A 1 -17.67 5.81 -5.09
CA MET A 1 -16.40 6.47 -4.73
C MET A 1 -16.34 6.83 -3.25
N TYR A 2 -17.38 7.45 -2.69
CA TYR A 2 -17.44 7.86 -1.26
C TYR A 2 -17.38 6.69 -0.27
N GLN A 3 -18.07 5.58 -0.52
CA GLN A 3 -18.06 4.41 0.38
C GLN A 3 -16.66 3.84 0.60
N ARG A 4 -15.84 3.79 -0.44
CA ARG A 4 -14.47 3.31 -0.34
C ARG A 4 -13.58 4.27 0.46
N MET A 5 -13.74 5.57 0.24
CA MET A 5 -13.01 6.59 0.99
C MET A 5 -13.36 6.51 2.49
N LEU A 6 -14.65 6.41 2.80
CA LEU A 6 -15.13 6.28 4.17
C LEU A 6 -14.57 5.02 4.86
N PHE A 7 -14.58 3.88 4.17
CA PHE A 7 -14.02 2.64 4.68
C PHE A 7 -12.52 2.77 5.03
N LEU A 8 -11.74 3.44 4.16
CA LEU A 8 -10.33 3.68 4.41
C LEU A 8 -10.09 4.64 5.59
N MET A 9 -10.92 5.68 5.72
CA MET A 9 -10.84 6.59 6.86
C MET A 9 -11.15 5.86 8.18
N ILE A 10 -12.13 4.98 8.21
CA ILE A 10 -12.45 4.15 9.38
C ILE A 10 -11.27 3.23 9.72
N LEU A 11 -10.66 2.58 8.73
CA LEU A 11 -9.49 1.73 8.95
C LEU A 11 -8.28 2.51 9.48
N ASP A 12 -7.98 3.67 8.89
CA ASP A 12 -6.87 4.49 9.37
C ASP A 12 -7.14 5.04 10.78
N ALA A 13 -8.39 5.37 11.12
CA ALA A 13 -8.79 5.73 12.48
C ALA A 13 -8.57 4.57 13.47
N MET A 14 -8.97 3.35 13.11
CA MET A 14 -8.70 2.15 13.91
C MET A 14 -7.20 1.91 14.08
N PHE A 15 -6.41 2.09 13.03
CA PHE A 15 -4.96 1.91 13.10
C PHE A 15 -4.29 2.98 13.97
N THR A 16 -4.79 4.21 13.95
CA THR A 16 -4.30 5.26 14.85
C THR A 16 -4.53 4.87 16.31
N VAL A 17 -5.73 4.40 16.66
CA VAL A 17 -6.03 3.92 18.01
C VAL A 17 -5.15 2.72 18.39
N LEU A 18 -5.01 1.74 17.51
CA LEU A 18 -4.20 0.55 17.76
C LEU A 18 -2.71 0.88 17.89
N ALA A 19 -2.18 1.75 17.04
CA ALA A 19 -0.78 2.17 17.07
C ALA A 19 -0.46 2.94 18.36
N SER A 20 -1.32 3.89 18.71
CA SER A 20 -1.18 4.70 19.92
C SER A 20 -1.28 3.84 21.17
N PHE A 21 -2.26 2.94 21.25
CA PHE A 21 -2.40 1.98 22.34
C PHE A 21 -1.19 1.04 22.44
N ALA A 22 -0.78 0.44 21.31
CA ALA A 22 0.38 -0.46 21.28
C ALA A 22 1.67 0.22 21.72
N ALA A 23 1.88 1.49 21.33
CA ALA A 23 3.03 2.27 21.73
C ALA A 23 3.08 2.47 23.25
N ILE A 24 1.94 2.80 23.87
CA ILE A 24 1.83 2.90 25.34
C ILE A 24 2.09 1.54 25.98
N PHE A 25 1.43 0.50 25.48
CA PHE A 25 1.49 -0.83 26.07
C PHE A 25 2.91 -1.42 26.06
N ILE A 26 3.64 -1.23 24.95
CA ILE A 26 5.05 -1.63 24.84
C ILE A 26 5.92 -0.79 25.77
N ARG A 27 5.70 0.53 25.85
CA ARG A 27 6.51 1.42 26.68
C ARG A 27 6.37 1.16 28.17
N MET A 28 5.16 0.82 28.60
CA MET A 28 4.82 0.57 30.02
C MET A 28 5.03 -0.90 30.42
N GLU A 29 5.75 -1.69 29.62
CA GLU A 29 6.05 -3.10 29.89
C GLU A 29 4.81 -3.92 30.30
N PHE A 30 3.70 -3.67 29.58
CA PHE A 30 2.38 -4.30 29.79
C PHE A 30 1.66 -3.91 31.10
N LYS A 31 2.20 -2.92 31.85
CA LYS A 31 1.57 -2.40 33.05
C LYS A 31 1.20 -0.94 32.84
N ILE A 32 -0.07 -0.68 32.56
CA ILE A 32 -0.54 0.69 32.28
C ILE A 32 -0.97 1.31 33.60
N ASP A 33 -0.30 2.41 33.98
CA ASP A 33 -0.69 3.22 35.13
C ASP A 33 -1.99 4.00 34.81
N TRP A 34 -2.82 4.19 35.83
CA TRP A 34 -4.10 4.88 35.68
C TRP A 34 -3.97 6.30 35.09
N TRP A 35 -2.95 7.05 35.44
CA TRP A 35 -2.71 8.40 34.94
C TRP A 35 -2.40 8.42 33.43
N VAL A 36 -1.64 7.46 32.93
CA VAL A 36 -1.35 7.32 31.48
C VAL A 36 -2.61 6.98 30.71
N TRP A 37 -3.43 6.09 31.27
CA TRP A 37 -4.70 5.70 30.65
C TRP A 37 -5.66 6.87 30.54
N ASN A 38 -5.78 7.68 31.60
CA ASN A 38 -6.67 8.84 31.59
C ASN A 38 -6.20 9.89 30.56
N ASN A 39 -4.90 10.22 30.55
CA ASN A 39 -4.33 11.13 29.57
C ASN A 39 -4.51 10.62 28.14
N TYR A 40 -4.36 9.32 27.90
CA TYR A 40 -4.61 8.70 26.59
C TYR A 40 -6.05 8.88 26.12
N LEU A 41 -7.02 8.65 27.00
CA LEU A 41 -8.44 8.81 26.63
C LEU A 41 -8.79 10.25 26.27
N GLU A 42 -8.13 11.23 26.84
CA GLU A 42 -8.34 12.65 26.49
C GLU A 42 -7.82 13.01 25.10
N ILE A 43 -6.75 12.36 24.65
CA ILE A 43 -6.09 12.71 23.39
C ILE A 43 -6.46 11.85 22.20
N VAL A 44 -6.98 10.64 22.42
CA VAL A 44 -7.24 9.67 21.34
C VAL A 44 -8.15 10.21 20.22
N GLY A 45 -9.14 11.02 20.59
CA GLY A 45 -10.03 11.67 19.62
C GLY A 45 -9.29 12.70 18.77
N ILE A 46 -8.37 13.43 19.37
CA ILE A 46 -7.53 14.44 18.71
C ILE A 46 -6.52 13.74 17.79
N ASP A 47 -5.94 12.63 18.23
CA ASP A 47 -5.03 11.78 17.42
C ASP A 47 -5.70 11.34 16.12
N ILE A 48 -6.90 10.80 16.22
CA ILE A 48 -7.69 10.37 15.06
C ILE A 48 -7.92 11.55 14.13
N LEU A 49 -8.37 12.68 14.66
CA LEU A 49 -8.70 13.87 13.88
C LEU A 49 -7.47 14.38 13.10
N ILE A 50 -6.35 14.57 13.77
CA ILE A 50 -5.11 15.06 13.15
C ILE A 50 -4.64 14.10 12.06
N THR A 51 -4.61 12.80 12.35
CA THR A 51 -4.18 11.78 11.39
C THR A 51 -5.06 11.78 10.14
N LEU A 52 -6.39 11.79 10.31
CA LEU A 52 -7.33 11.78 9.18
C LEU A 52 -7.23 13.06 8.34
N VAL A 53 -7.09 14.22 8.97
CA VAL A 53 -6.93 15.51 8.27
C VAL A 53 -5.63 15.52 7.47
N VAL A 54 -4.52 15.12 8.06
CA VAL A 54 -3.22 15.08 7.38
C VAL A 54 -3.26 14.08 6.23
N TYR A 55 -3.80 12.89 6.43
CA TYR A 55 -3.93 11.88 5.37
C TYR A 55 -4.83 12.36 4.21
N TYR A 56 -5.86 13.11 4.51
CA TYR A 56 -6.71 13.73 3.50
C TYR A 56 -5.95 14.80 2.68
N VAL A 57 -5.20 15.68 3.34
CA VAL A 57 -4.35 16.72 2.69
C VAL A 57 -3.30 16.08 1.79
N PHE A 58 -2.64 15.00 2.23
CA PHE A 58 -1.68 14.24 1.44
C PHE A 58 -2.33 13.38 0.34
N ARG A 59 -3.65 13.48 0.15
CA ARG A 59 -4.43 12.79 -0.88
C ARG A 59 -4.32 11.26 -0.83
N LEU A 60 -4.03 10.68 0.34
CA LEU A 60 -3.89 9.24 0.51
C LEU A 60 -5.19 8.47 0.22
N TYR A 61 -6.35 9.11 0.37
CA TYR A 61 -7.66 8.53 0.06
C TYR A 61 -8.08 8.64 -1.41
N LYS A 62 -7.40 9.49 -2.19
CA LYS A 62 -7.68 9.68 -3.63
C LYS A 62 -6.78 8.85 -4.53
N SER A 63 -5.78 8.17 -3.96
CA SER A 63 -4.83 7.39 -4.72
C SER A 63 -5.47 6.10 -5.26
N MET A 64 -5.11 5.75 -6.49
CA MET A 64 -5.48 4.48 -7.09
C MET A 64 -4.53 3.39 -6.56
N TRP A 65 -4.94 2.65 -5.56
CA TRP A 65 -4.17 1.54 -4.96
C TRP A 65 -3.75 0.45 -5.96
N ARG A 66 -4.27 0.51 -7.17
CA ARG A 66 -3.90 -0.39 -8.26
C ARG A 66 -2.44 -0.22 -8.68
N TYR A 67 -1.88 0.97 -8.51
CA TYR A 67 -0.52 1.35 -8.92
C TYR A 67 0.31 1.82 -7.74
N ALA A 68 0.14 1.20 -6.54
CA ALA A 68 0.95 1.56 -5.38
C ALA A 68 2.43 1.57 -5.74
N SER A 69 3.00 2.75 -5.78
CA SER A 69 4.36 3.05 -6.21
C SER A 69 5.20 3.47 -5.01
N ILE A 70 6.51 3.50 -5.19
CA ILE A 70 7.45 4.11 -4.22
C ILE A 70 7.00 5.53 -3.85
N VAL A 71 6.37 6.24 -4.79
CA VAL A 71 5.81 7.59 -4.56
C VAL A 71 4.71 7.58 -3.50
N GLU A 72 3.86 6.55 -3.46
CA GLU A 72 2.80 6.45 -2.42
C GLU A 72 3.39 6.10 -1.07
N ALA A 73 4.38 5.21 -1.00
CA ALA A 73 5.09 4.91 0.23
C ALA A 73 5.75 6.16 0.82
N ARG A 74 6.38 6.98 -0.03
CA ARG A 74 6.96 8.26 0.37
C ARG A 74 5.90 9.24 0.88
N ARG A 75 4.74 9.34 0.22
CA ARG A 75 3.62 10.20 0.68
C ARG A 75 3.07 9.75 2.03
N LEU A 76 2.95 8.45 2.24
CA LEU A 76 2.52 7.90 3.52
C LEU A 76 3.53 8.23 4.63
N LEU A 77 4.82 8.01 4.38
CA LEU A 77 5.89 8.33 5.32
C LEU A 77 5.84 9.82 5.72
N LEU A 78 5.76 10.71 4.73
CA LEU A 78 5.68 12.15 4.98
C LEU A 78 4.40 12.54 5.73
N ALA A 79 3.28 11.90 5.45
CA ALA A 79 2.03 12.15 6.15
C ALA A 79 2.10 11.71 7.61
N VAL A 80 2.71 10.55 7.91
CA VAL A 80 2.91 10.08 9.28
C VAL A 80 3.83 11.03 10.06
N ILE A 81 4.98 11.41 9.49
CA ILE A 81 5.90 12.35 10.12
C ILE A 81 5.22 13.71 10.38
N CYS A 82 4.46 14.20 9.41
CA CYS A 82 3.75 15.46 9.53
C CYS A 82 2.66 15.41 10.61
N SER A 83 1.89 14.33 10.67
CA SER A 83 0.86 14.14 11.72
C SER A 83 1.48 14.08 13.11
N ASP A 84 2.60 13.37 13.25
CA ASP A 84 3.31 13.28 14.53
C ASP A 84 3.89 14.63 14.98
N PHE A 85 4.47 15.39 14.05
CA PHE A 85 4.94 16.73 14.33
C PHE A 85 3.83 17.66 14.84
N PHE A 86 2.65 17.64 14.22
CA PHE A 86 1.51 18.43 14.67
C PHE A 86 1.00 17.97 16.05
N ARG A 87 0.96 16.68 16.30
CA ARG A 87 0.59 16.11 17.60
C ARG A 87 1.57 16.54 18.70
N MET A 88 2.88 16.39 18.42
CA MET A 88 3.93 16.81 19.36
C MET A 88 3.79 18.29 19.73
N LEU A 89 3.59 19.18 18.73
CA LEU A 89 3.38 20.60 19.00
C LEU A 89 2.14 20.84 19.87
N LEU A 90 1.03 20.19 19.54
CA LEU A 90 -0.22 20.38 20.26
C LEU A 90 -0.13 19.89 21.71
N TYR A 91 0.43 18.68 21.91
CA TYR A 91 0.46 18.06 23.23
C TYR A 91 1.48 18.72 24.17
N VAL A 92 2.65 19.08 23.65
CA VAL A 92 3.70 19.70 24.50
C VAL A 92 3.40 21.16 24.80
N PHE A 93 2.96 21.95 23.81
CA PHE A 93 2.85 23.39 23.97
C PHE A 93 1.45 23.87 24.35
N VAL A 94 0.40 23.19 23.87
CA VAL A 94 -0.99 23.65 24.08
C VAL A 94 -1.67 22.89 25.20
N LEU A 95 -1.74 21.55 25.08
CA LEU A 95 -2.49 20.72 26.03
C LEU A 95 -1.68 20.36 27.26
N LYS A 96 -0.33 20.44 27.18
CA LYS A 96 0.60 20.08 28.28
C LYS A 96 0.33 18.69 28.85
N VAL A 97 -0.02 17.75 27.97
CA VAL A 97 -0.30 16.36 28.36
C VAL A 97 1.00 15.64 28.62
N GLU A 98 1.10 15.00 29.77
CA GLU A 98 2.26 14.21 30.14
C GLU A 98 2.18 12.81 29.56
N LEU A 99 2.88 12.58 28.42
CA LEU A 99 3.07 11.27 27.81
C LEU A 99 4.53 10.85 27.88
N PRO A 100 4.82 9.55 27.92
CA PRO A 100 6.19 9.05 27.83
C PRO A 100 6.87 9.53 26.53
N ARG A 101 8.07 10.11 26.62
CA ARG A 101 8.80 10.66 25.46
C ARG A 101 8.97 9.65 24.31
N SER A 102 9.14 8.38 24.63
CA SER A 102 9.26 7.30 23.66
C SER A 102 7.97 7.03 22.89
N TRP A 103 6.80 7.48 23.39
CA TRP A 103 5.53 7.35 22.68
C TRP A 103 5.55 8.10 21.34
N TYR A 104 6.13 9.30 21.31
CA TYR A 104 6.26 10.11 20.08
C TYR A 104 7.13 9.47 19.00
N ILE A 105 7.89 8.43 19.32
CA ILE A 105 8.68 7.66 18.34
C ILE A 105 7.98 6.33 18.01
N LEU A 106 7.47 5.64 19.04
CA LEU A 106 6.87 4.32 18.86
C LEU A 106 5.53 4.38 18.11
N GLU A 107 4.69 5.36 18.41
CA GLU A 107 3.38 5.51 17.77
C GLU A 107 3.48 5.71 16.26
N PRO A 108 4.24 6.70 15.73
CA PRO A 108 4.35 6.87 14.28
C PRO A 108 5.01 5.66 13.59
N CYS A 109 5.94 4.97 14.24
CA CYS A 109 6.49 3.72 13.70
C CYS A 109 5.42 2.63 13.58
N MET A 110 4.62 2.42 14.63
CA MET A 110 3.52 1.44 14.60
C MET A 110 2.45 1.82 13.58
N LEU A 111 2.08 3.10 13.52
CA LEU A 111 1.12 3.60 12.55
C LEU A 111 1.61 3.40 11.11
N LEU A 112 2.88 3.68 10.84
CA LEU A 112 3.49 3.45 9.54
C LEU A 112 3.45 1.97 9.16
N ILE A 113 3.81 1.07 10.07
CA ILE A 113 3.80 -0.39 9.85
C ILE A 113 2.37 -0.85 9.55
N LEU A 114 1.39 -0.50 10.37
CA LEU A 114 0.01 -0.91 10.20
C LEU A 114 -0.59 -0.40 8.89
N SER A 115 -0.43 0.91 8.62
CA SER A 115 -0.97 1.55 7.41
C SER A 115 -0.30 1.05 6.13
N SER A 116 1.02 0.78 6.15
CA SER A 116 1.73 0.25 4.99
C SER A 116 1.39 -1.22 4.75
N THR A 117 1.37 -2.03 5.80
CA THR A 117 1.07 -3.47 5.70
C THR A 117 -0.29 -3.70 5.03
N LEU A 118 -1.34 -3.01 5.46
CA LEU A 118 -2.65 -3.14 4.84
C LEU A 118 -2.64 -2.78 3.35
N ARG A 119 -1.98 -1.67 3.00
CA ARG A 119 -1.91 -1.20 1.61
C ARG A 119 -1.14 -2.16 0.71
N PHE A 120 -0.02 -2.72 1.21
CA PHE A 120 0.77 -3.71 0.48
C PHE A 120 0.09 -5.08 0.41
N LEU A 121 -0.56 -5.54 1.48
CA LEU A 121 -1.33 -6.79 1.49
C LEU A 121 -2.47 -6.74 0.48
N TYR A 122 -3.26 -5.67 0.47
CA TYR A 122 -4.34 -5.50 -0.49
C TYR A 122 -3.83 -5.54 -1.94
N ARG A 123 -2.68 -4.92 -2.19
CA ARG A 123 -2.03 -4.97 -3.50
C ARG A 123 -1.57 -6.39 -3.85
N GLY A 124 -0.88 -7.07 -2.93
CA GLY A 124 -0.38 -8.44 -3.12
C GLY A 124 -1.50 -9.42 -3.43
N MET A 125 -2.57 -9.41 -2.63
CA MET A 125 -3.74 -10.26 -2.85
C MET A 125 -4.42 -10.01 -4.20
N ARG A 126 -4.47 -8.75 -4.63
CA ARG A 126 -5.07 -8.40 -5.91
C ARG A 126 -4.17 -8.75 -7.10
N SER A 127 -2.84 -8.62 -6.96
CA SER A 127 -1.88 -9.09 -7.96
C SER A 127 -1.99 -10.61 -8.13
N MET A 128 -1.97 -11.35 -7.04
CA MET A 128 -2.12 -12.81 -7.06
C MET A 128 -3.45 -13.26 -7.70
N LYS A 129 -4.53 -12.51 -7.48
CA LYS A 129 -5.83 -12.81 -8.09
C LYS A 129 -5.88 -12.51 -9.58
N ASN A 130 -5.08 -11.56 -10.06
CA ASN A 130 -4.96 -11.26 -11.49
C ASN A 130 -3.93 -12.15 -12.19
N ASP A 131 -2.93 -12.64 -11.45
CA ASP A 131 -1.87 -13.52 -11.95
C ASP A 131 -2.20 -15.01 -11.72
N SER A 132 -3.35 -15.33 -11.12
CA SER A 132 -3.80 -16.71 -11.00
C SER A 132 -4.15 -17.25 -12.37
N PRO A 133 -3.46 -18.27 -12.85
CA PRO A 133 -3.87 -19.02 -14.03
C PRO A 133 -5.03 -19.96 -13.68
N LEU A 134 -5.94 -19.53 -12.77
CA LEU A 134 -7.08 -20.30 -12.35
C LEU A 134 -8.21 -20.06 -13.32
N PHE A 135 -8.47 -21.13 -14.03
CA PHE A 135 -9.49 -21.36 -15.04
C PHE A 135 -9.06 -21.04 -16.47
N GLU A 136 -8.15 -21.83 -16.99
CA GLU A 136 -8.29 -22.40 -18.33
C GLU A 136 -9.63 -23.15 -18.40
N GLN A 137 -10.75 -22.40 -18.30
CA GLN A 137 -12.00 -22.89 -18.82
C GLN A 137 -11.98 -22.59 -20.31
N ASP A 138 -11.94 -23.63 -21.13
CA ASP A 138 -12.26 -23.76 -22.58
C ASP A 138 -12.79 -22.50 -23.29
N LYS A 139 -12.05 -21.39 -23.18
CA LYS A 139 -12.22 -20.27 -24.09
C LYS A 139 -11.21 -20.48 -25.19
N HIS A 140 -11.70 -20.61 -26.46
CA HIS A 140 -10.87 -20.64 -27.62
C HIS A 140 -9.90 -19.45 -27.62
N LEU A 141 -8.70 -19.67 -27.07
CA LEU A 141 -7.62 -18.68 -27.07
C LEU A 141 -7.08 -18.60 -28.52
N ILE A 142 -7.02 -17.41 -29.04
CA ILE A 142 -6.40 -17.16 -30.33
C ILE A 142 -4.87 -17.18 -30.12
N ASN A 143 -4.18 -18.13 -30.72
CA ASN A 143 -2.72 -18.16 -30.73
C ASN A 143 -2.21 -17.01 -31.60
N VAL A 144 -1.38 -16.15 -31.03
CA VAL A 144 -0.78 -15.00 -31.72
C VAL A 144 0.74 -15.07 -31.67
N MET A 145 1.38 -14.56 -32.70
CA MET A 145 2.83 -14.34 -32.76
C MET A 145 3.10 -12.84 -32.70
N ILE A 146 4.16 -12.45 -32.02
CA ILE A 146 4.60 -11.05 -31.99
C ILE A 146 5.82 -10.92 -32.87
N ILE A 147 5.78 -10.00 -33.82
CA ILE A 147 6.91 -9.68 -34.68
C ILE A 147 7.75 -8.59 -34.00
N GLY A 148 9.01 -8.90 -33.73
CA GLY A 148 9.97 -8.09 -32.99
C GLY A 148 10.07 -8.46 -31.52
N ALA A 149 11.22 -9.06 -31.15
CA ALA A 149 11.57 -9.40 -29.77
C ALA A 149 12.38 -8.26 -29.10
N GLY A 150 11.94 -7.03 -29.30
CA GLY A 150 12.45 -5.83 -28.67
C GLY A 150 11.62 -5.37 -27.46
N GLU A 151 11.89 -4.18 -26.96
CA GLU A 151 11.18 -3.60 -25.82
C GLU A 151 9.68 -3.41 -26.10
N ALA A 152 9.31 -2.99 -27.32
CA ALA A 152 7.91 -2.87 -27.72
C ALA A 152 7.18 -4.22 -27.74
N GLY A 153 7.81 -5.29 -28.25
CA GLY A 153 7.27 -6.64 -28.21
C GLY A 153 7.08 -7.14 -26.78
N ASN A 154 8.04 -6.87 -25.90
CA ASN A 154 7.93 -7.20 -24.47
C ASN A 154 6.79 -6.44 -23.78
N MET A 155 6.60 -5.16 -24.10
CA MET A 155 5.46 -4.39 -23.59
C MET A 155 4.12 -4.99 -24.06
N LEU A 156 4.03 -5.34 -25.34
CA LEU A 156 2.82 -5.94 -25.92
C LEU A 156 2.50 -7.30 -25.27
N LEU A 157 3.52 -8.16 -25.06
CA LEU A 157 3.35 -9.42 -24.34
C LEU A 157 2.81 -9.20 -22.94
N ARG A 158 3.37 -8.25 -22.20
CA ARG A 158 2.89 -7.91 -20.85
C ARG A 158 1.45 -7.42 -20.86
N GLU A 159 1.09 -6.62 -21.84
CA GLU A 159 -0.28 -6.11 -21.98
C GLU A 159 -1.27 -7.24 -22.31
N ILE A 160 -0.94 -8.13 -23.23
CA ILE A 160 -1.75 -9.30 -23.55
C ILE A 160 -1.90 -10.21 -22.33
N LYS A 161 -0.81 -10.50 -21.61
CA LYS A 161 -0.86 -11.30 -20.37
C LYS A 161 -1.71 -10.63 -19.27
N ARG A 162 -1.74 -9.29 -19.18
CA ARG A 162 -2.54 -8.55 -18.20
C ARG A 162 -4.01 -8.42 -18.55
N SER A 163 -4.31 -8.44 -19.82
CA SER A 163 -5.66 -8.20 -20.36
C SER A 163 -6.40 -9.52 -20.52
N SER A 164 -7.02 -10.01 -19.45
CA SER A 164 -7.86 -11.23 -19.48
C SER A 164 -9.05 -11.15 -20.45
N HIS A 165 -9.33 -9.98 -21.00
CA HIS A 165 -10.37 -9.76 -22.03
C HIS A 165 -9.89 -10.10 -23.44
N LEU A 166 -8.58 -10.04 -23.66
CA LEU A 166 -7.97 -10.46 -24.91
C LEU A 166 -7.85 -11.99 -24.85
N LEU A 167 -8.74 -12.68 -25.52
CA LEU A 167 -8.67 -14.14 -25.65
C LEU A 167 -7.49 -14.55 -26.54
N MET A 168 -6.28 -14.05 -26.21
CA MET A 168 -5.05 -14.23 -26.99
C MET A 168 -3.98 -14.89 -26.13
N LYS A 169 -3.29 -15.87 -26.73
CA LYS A 169 -2.10 -16.51 -26.15
C LYS A 169 -0.93 -16.28 -27.07
N VAL A 170 0.11 -15.60 -26.59
CA VAL A 170 1.35 -15.42 -27.35
C VAL A 170 2.12 -16.75 -27.35
N VAL A 171 2.35 -17.30 -28.55
CA VAL A 171 3.00 -18.61 -28.75
C VAL A 171 4.50 -18.44 -28.99
N CYS A 172 4.88 -17.44 -29.79
CA CYS A 172 6.29 -17.13 -30.06
C CYS A 172 6.47 -15.67 -30.48
N PHE A 173 7.72 -15.22 -30.37
CA PHE A 173 8.24 -14.03 -31.03
C PHE A 173 8.93 -14.42 -32.33
N ILE A 174 8.92 -13.52 -33.29
CA ILE A 174 9.75 -13.62 -34.50
C ILE A 174 10.64 -12.38 -34.52
N ASP A 175 11.94 -12.59 -34.59
CA ASP A 175 12.91 -11.48 -34.70
C ASP A 175 13.97 -11.84 -35.76
N ASP A 176 14.38 -10.86 -36.56
CA ASP A 176 15.38 -11.00 -37.59
C ASP A 176 16.82 -10.95 -37.07
N ASP A 177 17.02 -10.62 -35.80
CA ASP A 177 18.32 -10.61 -35.15
C ASP A 177 18.77 -12.02 -34.74
N PRO A 178 19.80 -12.60 -35.41
CA PRO A 178 20.27 -13.96 -35.13
C PRO A 178 20.74 -14.14 -33.66
N LEU A 179 21.11 -13.04 -32.96
CA LEU A 179 21.55 -13.12 -31.58
C LEU A 179 20.42 -13.34 -30.60
N LYS A 180 19.17 -13.14 -31.01
CA LYS A 180 17.99 -13.32 -30.18
C LYS A 180 17.29 -14.65 -30.45
N GLN A 181 17.46 -15.20 -31.64
CA GLN A 181 16.83 -16.45 -32.05
C GLN A 181 17.26 -17.62 -31.14
N GLY A 182 16.32 -18.47 -30.76
CA GLY A 182 16.54 -19.58 -29.83
C GLY A 182 16.51 -19.20 -28.36
N TYR A 183 16.41 -17.92 -28.00
CA TYR A 183 16.21 -17.49 -26.62
C TYR A 183 14.73 -17.38 -26.24
N TYR A 184 14.49 -17.13 -24.96
CA TYR A 184 13.14 -16.97 -24.41
C TYR A 184 12.99 -15.56 -23.84
N MET A 185 11.84 -14.94 -24.07
CA MET A 185 11.43 -13.68 -23.45
C MET A 185 10.18 -13.89 -22.63
N ASN A 186 10.29 -13.78 -21.28
CA ASN A 186 9.17 -14.03 -20.36
C ASN A 186 8.43 -15.36 -20.65
N ASP A 187 9.19 -16.48 -20.77
CA ASP A 187 8.73 -17.84 -21.06
C ASP A 187 8.15 -18.08 -22.46
N VAL A 188 8.30 -17.12 -23.38
CA VAL A 188 7.88 -17.25 -24.78
C VAL A 188 9.11 -17.35 -25.68
N PRO A 189 9.21 -18.40 -26.54
CA PRO A 189 10.36 -18.60 -27.42
C PRO A 189 10.45 -17.51 -28.50
N ILE A 190 11.68 -17.21 -28.91
CA ILE A 190 11.99 -16.33 -30.05
C ILE A 190 12.48 -17.21 -31.19
N ALA A 191 11.79 -17.15 -32.32
CA ALA A 191 12.11 -17.86 -33.53
C ALA A 191 12.72 -16.94 -34.59
#